data_353d8a56ccf13a0117daa0c21d71568d
#
_entry.id   353d8a56ccf13a0117daa0c21d71568d
#
_cell.length_a   1.000
_cell.length_b   1.000
_cell.length_c   1.000
_cell.angle_alpha   90.00
_cell.angle_beta   90.00
_cell.angle_gamma   90.00
#
_symmetry.space_group_name_H-M   'P 1'
#
loop_
_entity.id
_entity.type
_entity.pdbx_description
1 polymer ?
#
loop_
_entity_poly.entity_id
_entity_poly.type
_entity_poly.pdbx_seq_one_letter_code
_entity_poly.pdbx_strand_id
1 'polypeptide(L)'
;MSTTDETIRYTADVVLFADRHVLLIERGWDPHAGCWALPGGHVDAGETSLQAAVRELEEEAGITVPAADLLQVGAFDAVGRDARGRYVSVAYTATLPALVEPAAGDDATAARWWPLAALPDLAFDHAEIVAEAVKR
;
A
#
# COMPACT_ATOMS: atom_id res chain seq x y z
N MET A 1 -13.52 -36.16 3.90
CA MET A 1 -13.53 -34.72 3.65
C MET A 1 -12.21 -34.32 2.99
N SER A 2 -12.30 -33.67 1.89
CA SER A 2 -11.10 -33.14 1.28
C SER A 2 -10.90 -31.68 1.70
N THR A 3 -9.68 -31.31 1.91
CA THR A 3 -9.28 -29.94 2.13
C THR A 3 -8.34 -29.53 1.03
N THR A 4 -8.51 -28.34 0.55
CA THR A 4 -7.58 -27.76 -0.39
C THR A 4 -6.68 -26.81 0.39
N ASP A 5 -5.39 -27.12 0.42
CA ASP A 5 -4.41 -26.22 1.02
C ASP A 5 -4.25 -24.99 0.13
N GLU A 6 -4.36 -23.84 0.75
CA GLU A 6 -4.20 -22.58 0.05
C GLU A 6 -3.21 -21.72 0.84
N THR A 7 -2.19 -21.23 0.17
CA THR A 7 -1.27 -20.30 0.78
C THR A 7 -1.93 -18.92 0.81
N ILE A 8 -2.06 -18.36 2.00
CA ILE A 8 -2.57 -17.01 2.19
C ILE A 8 -1.39 -16.11 2.48
N ARG A 9 -1.17 -15.12 1.62
CA ARG A 9 -0.08 -14.16 1.78
C ARG A 9 -0.59 -12.94 2.52
N TYR A 10 0.20 -12.49 3.45
CA TYR A 10 -0.14 -11.41 4.36
C TYR A 10 0.69 -10.18 4.01
N THR A 11 0.01 -9.08 3.69
CA THR A 11 0.64 -7.84 3.25
C THR A 11 0.09 -6.65 4.02
N ALA A 12 0.78 -5.52 3.91
CA ALA A 12 0.34 -4.24 4.43
C ALA A 12 0.49 -3.17 3.36
N ASP A 13 -0.45 -2.24 3.31
CA ASP A 13 -0.43 -1.11 2.39
C ASP A 13 -0.62 0.18 3.17
N VAL A 14 -0.07 1.28 2.65
CA VAL A 14 -0.17 2.59 3.27
C VAL A 14 -0.82 3.59 2.33
N VAL A 15 -1.86 4.26 2.82
CA VAL A 15 -2.48 5.39 2.14
C VAL A 15 -2.02 6.64 2.87
N LEU A 16 -1.00 7.29 2.33
CA LEU A 16 -0.43 8.50 2.92
C LEU A 16 -0.94 9.71 2.17
N PHE A 17 -1.59 10.62 2.89
CA PHE A 17 -2.14 11.85 2.33
C PHE A 17 -1.32 13.06 2.73
N ALA A 18 -1.28 14.06 1.88
CA ALA A 18 -0.80 15.41 2.19
C ALA A 18 -1.37 16.38 1.15
N ASP A 19 -1.88 17.51 1.59
CA ASP A 19 -2.38 18.58 0.70
C ASP A 19 -3.24 18.06 -0.46
N ARG A 20 -4.25 17.23 -0.14
CA ARG A 20 -5.17 16.62 -1.12
C ARG A 20 -4.47 15.76 -2.19
N HIS A 21 -3.32 15.23 -1.83
CA HIS A 21 -2.57 14.28 -2.65
C HIS A 21 -2.42 12.96 -1.90
N VAL A 22 -2.20 11.90 -2.63
CA VAL A 22 -1.86 10.58 -2.10
C VAL A 22 -0.53 10.13 -2.68
N LEU A 23 0.29 9.50 -1.84
CA LEU A 23 1.58 8.97 -2.25
C LEU A 23 1.40 7.64 -2.96
N LEU A 24 1.91 7.54 -4.16
CA LEU A 24 1.89 6.31 -4.95
C LEU A 24 3.29 5.98 -5.43
N ILE A 25 3.53 4.69 -5.65
CA ILE A 25 4.73 4.19 -6.29
C ILE A 25 4.38 3.60 -7.65
N GLU A 26 5.30 3.69 -8.59
CA GLU A 26 5.16 3.02 -9.89
C GLU A 26 5.75 1.63 -9.78
N ARG A 27 4.97 0.62 -10.16
CA ARG A 27 5.43 -0.76 -10.11
C ARG A 27 6.42 -1.04 -11.24
N GLY A 28 7.57 -1.60 -10.88
CA GLY A 28 8.59 -2.03 -11.85
C GLY A 28 8.43 -3.46 -12.32
N TRP A 29 7.49 -4.24 -11.75
CA TRP A 29 7.35 -5.68 -11.98
C TRP A 29 5.91 -6.07 -12.28
N ASP A 30 5.73 -7.11 -13.09
CA ASP A 30 4.43 -7.74 -13.25
C ASP A 30 4.02 -8.51 -11.98
N PRO A 31 2.72 -8.61 -11.68
CA PRO A 31 1.60 -8.03 -12.43
C PRO A 31 1.54 -6.50 -12.27
N HIS A 32 0.90 -5.87 -13.25
CA HIS A 32 0.68 -4.41 -13.25
C HIS A 32 1.94 -3.56 -13.38
N ALA A 33 2.99 -4.06 -14.07
CA ALA A 33 4.18 -3.25 -14.34
C ALA A 33 3.80 -1.94 -15.04
N GLY A 34 4.34 -0.81 -14.58
CA GLY A 34 4.01 0.51 -15.08
C GLY A 34 2.75 1.13 -14.49
N CYS A 35 1.93 0.37 -13.77
CA CYS A 35 0.81 0.92 -13.01
C CYS A 35 1.28 1.49 -11.68
N TRP A 36 0.49 2.40 -11.13
CA TRP A 36 0.76 2.98 -9.82
C TRP A 36 0.06 2.17 -8.73
N ALA A 37 0.64 2.17 -7.54
CA ALA A 37 0.14 1.40 -6.40
C ALA A 37 0.45 2.12 -5.10
N LEU A 38 -0.25 1.71 -4.05
CA LEU A 38 0.09 2.14 -2.70
C LEU A 38 1.44 1.54 -2.29
N PRO A 39 2.27 2.28 -1.54
CA PRO A 39 3.42 1.67 -0.89
C PRO A 39 2.98 0.52 0.01
N GLY A 40 3.68 -0.58 -0.03
CA GLY A 40 3.34 -1.74 0.77
C GLY A 40 4.11 -2.98 0.36
N GLY A 41 3.90 -4.07 1.07
CA GLY A 41 4.55 -5.32 0.79
C GLY A 41 4.24 -6.38 1.82
N HIS A 42 4.97 -7.48 1.76
CA HIS A 42 4.76 -8.62 2.64
C HIS A 42 5.10 -8.28 4.10
N VAL A 43 4.29 -8.80 5.01
CA VAL A 43 4.61 -8.80 6.43
C VAL A 43 5.65 -9.90 6.67
N ASP A 44 6.79 -9.53 7.23
CA ASP A 44 7.86 -10.48 7.50
C ASP A 44 7.56 -11.32 8.75
N ALA A 45 8.22 -12.46 8.86
CA ALA A 45 8.10 -13.31 10.05
C ALA A 45 8.45 -12.51 11.31
N GLY A 46 7.58 -12.60 12.31
CA GLY A 46 7.76 -11.88 13.57
C GLY A 46 7.36 -10.42 13.55
N GLU A 47 6.85 -9.93 12.42
CA GLU A 47 6.45 -8.54 12.24
C GLU A 47 4.92 -8.44 12.29
N THR A 48 4.40 -7.35 12.86
CA THR A 48 2.98 -7.03 12.72
C THR A 48 2.73 -6.31 11.39
N SER A 49 1.48 -6.25 10.95
CA SER A 49 1.14 -5.48 9.75
C SER A 49 1.46 -3.99 9.90
N LEU A 50 1.31 -3.44 11.11
CA LEU A 50 1.67 -2.05 11.37
C LEU A 50 3.19 -1.84 11.23
N GLN A 51 3.99 -2.74 11.75
CA GLN A 51 5.45 -2.67 11.60
C GLN A 51 5.85 -2.78 10.12
N ALA A 52 5.20 -3.69 9.38
CA ALA A 52 5.43 -3.83 7.94
C ALA A 52 5.07 -2.55 7.19
N ALA A 53 3.96 -1.92 7.54
CA ALA A 53 3.52 -0.67 6.91
C ALA A 53 4.57 0.43 7.09
N VAL A 54 5.09 0.61 8.29
CA VAL A 54 6.15 1.61 8.58
C VAL A 54 7.40 1.30 7.76
N ARG A 55 7.84 0.06 7.77
CA ARG A 55 9.05 -0.39 7.06
C ARG A 55 8.92 -0.22 5.55
N GLU A 56 7.82 -0.70 4.98
CA GLU A 56 7.62 -0.64 3.53
C GLU A 56 7.51 0.79 3.02
N LEU A 57 6.85 1.68 3.76
CA LEU A 57 6.78 3.08 3.39
C LEU A 57 8.17 3.70 3.31
N GLU A 58 9.03 3.40 4.27
CA GLU A 58 10.40 3.89 4.27
C GLU A 58 11.23 3.28 3.13
N GLU A 59 11.12 1.96 2.93
CA GLU A 59 11.87 1.26 1.89
C GLU A 59 11.46 1.71 0.48
N GLU A 60 10.16 1.88 0.23
CA GLU A 60 9.66 2.16 -1.12
C GLU A 60 9.58 3.64 -1.45
N ALA A 61 9.40 4.50 -0.47
CA ALA A 61 9.19 5.93 -0.72
C ALA A 61 10.12 6.84 0.08
N GLY A 62 10.97 6.29 0.95
CA GLY A 62 11.92 7.08 1.73
C GLY A 62 11.27 7.98 2.76
N ILE A 63 10.03 7.72 3.15
CA ILE A 63 9.30 8.53 4.12
C ILE A 63 9.09 7.74 5.40
N THR A 64 9.47 8.33 6.53
CA THR A 64 9.29 7.73 7.84
C THR A 64 8.07 8.35 8.53
N VAL A 65 7.09 7.51 8.87
CA VAL A 65 5.93 7.90 9.68
C VAL A 65 5.93 7.02 10.93
N PRO A 66 5.87 7.60 12.11
CA PRO A 66 5.79 6.82 13.34
C PRO A 66 4.56 5.90 13.35
N ALA A 67 4.72 4.70 13.89
CA ALA A 67 3.61 3.74 13.96
C ALA A 67 2.37 4.33 14.66
N ALA A 68 2.58 5.17 15.67
CA ALA A 68 1.49 5.78 16.42
C ALA A 68 0.64 6.74 15.57
N ASP A 69 1.16 7.22 14.45
CA ASP A 69 0.45 8.14 13.56
C ASP A 69 -0.33 7.41 12.45
N LEU A 70 -0.18 6.10 12.34
CA LEU A 70 -0.89 5.29 11.35
C LEU A 70 -2.17 4.72 11.95
N LEU A 71 -3.28 4.96 11.26
CA LEU A 71 -4.59 4.43 11.64
C LEU A 71 -4.96 3.29 10.68
N GLN A 72 -5.44 2.19 11.23
CA GLN A 72 -5.89 1.07 10.40
C GLN A 72 -7.17 1.43 9.66
N VAL A 73 -7.14 1.28 8.35
CA VAL A 73 -8.31 1.45 7.47
C VAL A 73 -9.17 0.20 7.50
N GLY A 74 -8.55 -0.96 7.40
CA GLY A 74 -9.21 -2.25 7.40
C GLY A 74 -8.37 -3.33 6.75
N ALA A 75 -8.92 -4.53 6.70
CA ALA A 75 -8.34 -5.66 6.01
C ALA A 75 -9.06 -5.87 4.68
N PHE A 76 -8.31 -6.07 3.62
CA PHE A 76 -8.81 -6.26 2.27
C PHE A 76 -8.43 -7.66 1.81
N ASP A 77 -9.43 -8.50 1.62
CA ASP A 77 -9.22 -9.94 1.40
C ASP A 77 -10.14 -10.54 0.34
N ALA A 78 -10.67 -9.73 -0.57
CA ALA A 78 -11.54 -10.24 -1.62
C ALA A 78 -10.81 -11.32 -2.42
N VAL A 79 -11.52 -12.42 -2.71
CA VAL A 79 -11.00 -13.48 -3.56
C VAL A 79 -10.76 -12.90 -4.94
N GLY A 80 -9.57 -13.12 -5.48
CA GLY A 80 -9.21 -12.61 -6.80
C GLY A 80 -8.70 -11.17 -6.82
N ARG A 81 -8.53 -10.53 -5.65
CA ARG A 81 -7.96 -9.19 -5.62
C ARG A 81 -6.53 -9.13 -6.20
N ASP A 82 -5.83 -10.24 -6.17
CA ASP A 82 -4.50 -10.41 -6.78
C ASP A 82 -4.50 -11.69 -7.60
N ALA A 83 -4.14 -11.59 -8.88
CA ALA A 83 -4.13 -12.74 -9.78
C ALA A 83 -3.09 -13.80 -9.41
N ARG A 84 -2.10 -13.46 -8.59
CA ARG A 84 -1.05 -14.40 -8.18
C ARG A 84 -1.48 -15.40 -7.11
N GLY A 85 -2.60 -15.14 -6.41
CA GLY A 85 -3.09 -16.02 -5.35
C GLY A 85 -3.92 -15.30 -4.31
N ARG A 86 -4.03 -15.93 -3.13
CA ARG A 86 -4.76 -15.35 -2.00
C ARG A 86 -3.87 -14.38 -1.26
N TYR A 87 -4.35 -13.13 -1.19
CA TYR A 87 -3.67 -12.06 -0.47
C TYR A 87 -4.63 -11.37 0.48
N VAL A 88 -4.18 -11.18 1.70
CA VAL A 88 -4.86 -10.33 2.69
C VAL A 88 -3.96 -9.15 2.96
N SER A 89 -4.45 -7.95 2.71
CA SER A 89 -3.71 -6.74 3.02
C SER A 89 -4.40 -5.95 4.12
N VAL A 90 -3.63 -5.57 5.14
CA VAL A 90 -4.08 -4.63 6.16
C VAL A 90 -3.60 -3.25 5.75
N ALA A 91 -4.53 -2.33 5.52
CA ALA A 91 -4.21 -0.99 5.07
C ALA A 91 -4.21 0.00 6.23
N TYR A 92 -3.28 0.93 6.19
CA TYR A 92 -3.10 1.99 7.17
C TYR A 92 -3.11 3.34 6.48
N THR A 93 -3.49 4.38 7.20
CA THR A 93 -3.51 5.73 6.65
C THR A 93 -2.95 6.75 7.65
N ALA A 94 -2.38 7.80 7.10
CA ALA A 94 -1.98 8.99 7.85
C ALA A 94 -2.04 10.19 6.92
N THR A 95 -2.15 11.38 7.51
CA THR A 95 -2.09 12.64 6.76
C THR A 95 -0.90 13.45 7.27
N LEU A 96 -0.01 13.80 6.36
CA LEU A 96 1.15 14.64 6.68
C LEU A 96 0.77 16.13 6.58
N PRO A 97 1.45 17.00 7.32
CA PRO A 97 1.17 18.45 7.27
C PRO A 97 1.62 19.11 5.97
N ALA A 98 2.51 18.46 5.21
CA ALA A 98 3.04 19.01 3.97
C ALA A 98 3.50 17.88 3.04
N LEU A 99 3.63 18.20 1.75
CA LEU A 99 4.22 17.30 0.78
C LEU A 99 5.72 17.17 1.06
N VAL A 100 6.14 15.97 1.45
CA VAL A 100 7.54 15.63 1.67
C VAL A 100 8.08 14.99 0.40
N GLU A 101 9.29 15.34 -0.01
CA GLU A 101 9.90 14.77 -1.21
C GLU A 101 10.11 13.26 -1.03
N PRO A 102 9.44 12.41 -1.83
CA PRO A 102 9.66 10.98 -1.74
C PRO A 102 10.89 10.56 -2.53
N ALA A 103 11.44 9.38 -2.18
CA ALA A 103 12.56 8.77 -2.89
C ALA A 103 12.20 7.31 -3.17
N ALA A 104 12.12 6.92 -4.45
CA ALA A 104 11.79 5.55 -4.81
C ALA A 104 12.88 4.58 -4.31
N GLY A 105 12.44 3.45 -3.76
CA GLY A 105 13.32 2.35 -3.38
C GLY A 105 13.59 1.40 -4.55
N ASP A 106 14.24 0.27 -4.26
CA ASP A 106 14.71 -0.67 -5.29
C ASP A 106 13.60 -1.32 -6.10
N ASP A 107 12.43 -1.54 -5.49
CA ASP A 107 11.32 -2.25 -6.12
C ASP A 107 10.33 -1.33 -6.83
N ALA A 108 10.58 -0.03 -6.85
CA ALA A 108 9.74 0.95 -7.51
C ALA A 108 10.57 1.76 -8.51
N THR A 109 9.97 2.06 -9.67
CA THR A 109 10.62 2.91 -10.67
C THR A 109 10.45 4.39 -10.37
N ALA A 110 9.43 4.75 -9.56
CA ALA A 110 9.18 6.12 -9.13
C ALA A 110 8.32 6.13 -7.87
N ALA A 111 8.41 7.20 -7.10
CA ALA A 111 7.49 7.50 -6.00
C ALA A 111 7.04 8.94 -6.17
N ARG A 112 5.74 9.20 -6.03
CA ARG A 112 5.20 10.49 -6.38
C ARG A 112 3.88 10.77 -5.67
N TRP A 113 3.66 12.05 -5.32
CA TRP A 113 2.37 12.52 -4.87
C TRP A 113 1.45 12.76 -6.06
N TRP A 114 0.25 12.18 -5.99
CA TRP A 114 -0.77 12.35 -7.02
C TRP A 114 -1.97 13.09 -6.44
N PRO A 115 -2.52 14.07 -7.17
CA PRO A 115 -3.73 14.75 -6.69
C PRO A 115 -4.90 13.76 -6.63
N LEU A 116 -5.66 13.79 -5.54
CA LEU A 116 -6.84 12.94 -5.38
C LEU A 116 -7.88 13.18 -6.48
N ALA A 117 -7.92 14.39 -7.03
CA ALA A 117 -8.84 14.73 -8.10
C ALA A 117 -8.44 14.15 -9.46
N ALA A 118 -7.22 13.65 -9.62
CA ALA A 118 -6.69 13.17 -10.90
C ALA A 118 -5.75 11.97 -10.70
N LEU A 119 -6.26 10.90 -10.10
CA LEU A 119 -5.49 9.69 -9.84
C LEU A 119 -5.21 8.93 -11.13
N PRO A 120 -4.03 8.30 -11.26
CA PRO A 120 -3.76 7.37 -12.35
C PRO A 120 -4.52 6.07 -12.13
N ASP A 121 -4.43 5.14 -13.08
CA ASP A 121 -4.90 3.78 -12.88
C ASP A 121 -4.07 3.09 -11.80
N LEU A 122 -4.75 2.55 -10.81
CA LEU A 122 -4.11 1.86 -9.70
C LEU A 122 -4.13 0.35 -9.88
N ALA A 123 -3.05 -0.30 -9.47
CA ALA A 123 -2.94 -1.75 -9.48
C ALA A 123 -3.88 -2.39 -8.46
N PHE A 124 -4.23 -3.66 -8.69
CA PHE A 124 -5.04 -4.46 -7.76
C PHE A 124 -6.37 -3.77 -7.42
N ASP A 125 -6.76 -3.81 -6.15
CA ASP A 125 -7.91 -3.10 -5.60
C ASP A 125 -7.51 -1.82 -4.85
N HIS A 126 -6.35 -1.26 -5.15
CA HIS A 126 -5.82 -0.11 -4.43
C HIS A 126 -6.72 1.13 -4.52
N ALA A 127 -7.46 1.28 -5.63
CA ALA A 127 -8.44 2.37 -5.75
C ALA A 127 -9.53 2.27 -4.67
N GLU A 128 -9.96 1.06 -4.34
CA GLU A 128 -10.94 0.84 -3.28
C GLU A 128 -10.36 1.16 -1.90
N ILE A 129 -9.11 0.79 -1.69
CA ILE A 129 -8.41 1.07 -0.43
C ILE A 129 -8.30 2.59 -0.23
N VAL A 130 -7.90 3.34 -1.26
CA VAL A 130 -7.84 4.80 -1.20
C VAL A 130 -9.21 5.39 -0.88
N ALA A 131 -10.27 4.90 -1.55
CA ALA A 131 -11.62 5.38 -1.31
C ALA A 131 -12.07 5.16 0.13
N GLU A 132 -11.74 4.02 0.73
CA GLU A 132 -12.03 3.76 2.14
C GLU A 132 -11.21 4.66 3.07
N ALA A 133 -9.94 4.87 2.76
CA ALA A 133 -9.07 5.72 3.58
C ALA A 133 -9.54 7.18 3.59
N VAL A 134 -10.06 7.68 2.48
CA VAL A 134 -10.59 9.06 2.39
C VAL A 134 -11.71 9.31 3.39
N LYS A 135 -12.46 8.28 3.77
CA LYS A 135 -13.56 8.37 4.72
C LYS A 135 -13.10 8.50 6.19
N ARG A 136 -11.82 8.34 6.46
CA ARG A 136 -11.29 8.31 7.83
C ARG A 136 -10.94 9.70 8.34
#